data_334439e95d5ad20d0bf5ca2d68e8404d
#
_entry.id   334439e95d5ad20d0bf5ca2d68e8404d
#
_cell.length_a   1.000
_cell.length_b   1.000
_cell.length_c   1.000
_cell.angle_alpha   90.00
_cell.angle_beta   90.00
_cell.angle_gamma   90.00
#
_symmetry.space_group_name_H-M   'P 1'
#
loop_
_entity.id
_entity.type
_entity.pdbx_description
1 polymer ?
#
loop_
_entity_poly.entity_id
_entity_poly.type
_entity_poly.pdbx_seq_one_letter_code
_entity_poly.pdbx_strand_id
1 'polypeptide(L)'
;MSKTKNTKQVMDQYETEAIKRWGERAESSIELWKSYTNDQRDLVLQAMDENYKVIAQLMHEGASMDSPEVQERVRIWHEQLYYFYEPSIEIIENLGNMYKNESEFRNYYEKIDPELPDFFGDSIAYYADILATKWIESQVLQLKE
;
A
#
# COMPACT_ATOMS: atom_id res chain seq x y z
N MET A 1 12.98 -6.23 19.99
CA MET A 1 12.91 -7.66 19.76
C MET A 1 11.74 -8.04 18.90
N SER A 2 10.52 -7.86 19.37
CA SER A 2 9.33 -8.14 18.56
C SER A 2 9.29 -7.31 17.27
N LYS A 3 9.80 -6.08 17.30
CA LYS A 3 9.81 -5.16 16.17
C LYS A 3 10.69 -5.69 15.02
N THR A 4 11.89 -6.15 15.30
CA THR A 4 12.80 -6.73 14.31
C THR A 4 12.24 -8.03 13.73
N LYS A 5 11.67 -8.87 14.59
CA LYS A 5 11.04 -10.12 14.20
C LYS A 5 9.83 -9.89 13.30
N ASN A 6 9.00 -8.88 13.62
CA ASN A 6 7.85 -8.54 12.81
C ASN A 6 8.27 -8.01 11.42
N THR A 7 9.32 -7.22 11.37
CA THR A 7 9.87 -6.70 10.12
C THR A 7 10.31 -7.85 9.21
N LYS A 8 11.04 -8.82 9.78
CA LYS A 8 11.49 -9.99 9.03
C LYS A 8 10.32 -10.83 8.52
N GLN A 9 9.32 -11.06 9.37
CA GLN A 9 8.13 -11.81 8.98
C GLN A 9 7.37 -11.12 7.83
N VAL A 10 7.22 -9.81 7.89
CA VAL A 10 6.57 -9.03 6.84
C VAL A 10 7.33 -9.16 5.53
N MET A 11 8.67 -9.09 5.57
CA MET A 11 9.50 -9.25 4.38
C MET A 11 9.37 -10.65 3.79
N ASP A 12 9.43 -11.68 4.63
CA ASP A 12 9.33 -13.08 4.17
C ASP A 12 7.96 -13.34 3.53
N GLN A 13 6.89 -12.83 4.14
CA GLN A 13 5.54 -12.94 3.58
C GLN A 13 5.43 -12.20 2.26
N TYR A 14 5.98 -11.00 2.19
CA TYR A 14 6.00 -10.21 0.96
C TYR A 14 6.71 -10.97 -0.16
N GLU A 15 7.90 -11.50 0.09
CA GLU A 15 8.66 -12.26 -0.92
C GLU A 15 7.86 -13.45 -1.43
N THR A 16 7.29 -14.24 -0.51
CA THR A 16 6.54 -15.45 -0.87
C THR A 16 5.32 -15.12 -1.73
N GLU A 17 4.51 -14.17 -1.30
CA GLU A 17 3.31 -13.78 -2.02
C GLU A 17 3.62 -13.10 -3.35
N ALA A 18 4.66 -12.26 -3.36
CA ALA A 18 5.05 -11.55 -4.56
C ALA A 18 5.55 -12.51 -5.64
N ILE A 19 6.38 -13.48 -5.30
CA ILE A 19 6.88 -14.48 -6.25
C ILE A 19 5.70 -15.28 -6.82
N LYS A 20 4.79 -15.68 -5.96
CA LYS A 20 3.62 -16.44 -6.34
C LYS A 20 2.71 -15.71 -7.33
N ARG A 21 2.57 -14.39 -7.15
CA ARG A 21 1.60 -13.59 -7.91
C ARG A 21 2.16 -12.91 -9.14
N TRP A 22 3.40 -12.43 -9.07
CA TRP A 22 3.94 -11.48 -10.05
C TRP A 22 5.19 -11.95 -10.79
N GLY A 23 5.74 -13.13 -10.46
CA GLY A 23 6.86 -13.72 -11.20
C GLY A 23 8.09 -12.83 -11.28
N GLU A 24 8.54 -12.51 -12.50
CA GLU A 24 9.76 -11.72 -12.73
C GLU A 24 9.71 -10.31 -12.10
N ARG A 25 8.55 -9.69 -12.06
CA ARG A 25 8.35 -8.41 -11.39
C ARG A 25 8.68 -8.50 -9.91
N ALA A 26 8.28 -9.63 -9.31
CA ALA A 26 8.55 -9.87 -7.90
C ALA A 26 10.04 -10.00 -7.65
N GLU A 27 10.77 -10.66 -8.54
CA GLU A 27 12.22 -10.80 -8.41
C GLU A 27 12.91 -9.44 -8.42
N SER A 28 12.54 -8.56 -9.35
CA SER A 28 13.08 -7.20 -9.42
C SER A 28 12.78 -6.40 -8.16
N SER A 29 11.57 -6.54 -7.63
CA SER A 29 11.15 -5.88 -6.40
C SER A 29 11.95 -6.36 -5.20
N ILE A 30 12.15 -7.67 -5.11
CA ILE A 30 12.94 -8.28 -4.03
C ILE A 30 14.39 -7.81 -4.10
N GLU A 31 14.98 -7.78 -5.29
CA GLU A 31 16.34 -7.28 -5.49
C GLU A 31 16.48 -5.83 -5.06
N LEU A 32 15.51 -5.00 -5.44
CA LEU A 32 15.52 -3.59 -5.04
C LEU A 32 15.49 -3.47 -3.51
N TRP A 33 14.59 -4.19 -2.87
CA TRP A 33 14.47 -4.16 -1.41
C TRP A 33 15.76 -4.63 -0.72
N LYS A 34 16.38 -5.69 -1.25
CA LYS A 34 17.64 -6.22 -0.72
C LYS A 34 18.81 -5.29 -0.94
N SER A 35 18.72 -4.37 -1.90
CA SER A 35 19.78 -3.39 -2.17
C SER A 35 19.89 -2.32 -1.08
N TYR A 36 18.83 -2.13 -0.28
CA TYR A 36 18.85 -1.15 0.80
C TYR A 36 19.61 -1.69 2.02
N THR A 37 20.18 -0.78 2.80
CA THR A 37 20.76 -1.14 4.09
C THR A 37 19.67 -1.52 5.08
N ASN A 38 20.03 -2.19 6.16
CA ASN A 38 19.08 -2.51 7.24
C ASN A 38 18.44 -1.25 7.79
N ASP A 39 19.23 -0.20 8.00
CA ASP A 39 18.71 1.07 8.52
C ASP A 39 17.71 1.70 7.55
N GLN A 40 18.00 1.67 6.24
CA GLN A 40 17.08 2.20 5.22
C GLN A 40 15.77 1.43 5.22
N ARG A 41 15.83 0.10 5.28
CA ARG A 41 14.62 -0.73 5.33
C ARG A 41 13.79 -0.43 6.56
N ASP A 42 14.43 -0.29 7.71
CA ASP A 42 13.73 0.04 8.95
C ASP A 42 13.03 1.40 8.86
N LEU A 43 13.69 2.39 8.28
CA LEU A 43 13.09 3.72 8.10
C LEU A 43 11.87 3.67 7.18
N VAL A 44 11.95 2.92 6.08
CA VAL A 44 10.80 2.76 5.16
C VAL A 44 9.62 2.14 5.90
N LEU A 45 9.86 1.04 6.61
CA LEU A 45 8.77 0.34 7.32
C LEU A 45 8.19 1.19 8.45
N GLN A 46 9.01 1.94 9.17
CA GLN A 46 8.53 2.87 10.19
C GLN A 46 7.65 3.96 9.59
N ALA A 47 8.08 4.54 8.47
CA ALA A 47 7.31 5.59 7.82
C ALA A 47 5.95 5.06 7.36
N MET A 48 5.91 3.84 6.83
CA MET A 48 4.66 3.21 6.42
C MET A 48 3.75 2.95 7.63
N ASP A 49 4.29 2.40 8.70
CA ASP A 49 3.51 2.14 9.92
C ASP A 49 2.94 3.44 10.51
N GLU A 50 3.71 4.50 10.53
CA GLU A 50 3.25 5.80 10.99
C GLU A 50 2.09 6.31 10.14
N ASN A 51 2.18 6.14 8.82
CA ASN A 51 1.11 6.55 7.92
C ASN A 51 -0.17 5.75 8.20
N TYR A 52 -0.06 4.45 8.43
CA TYR A 52 -1.22 3.61 8.77
C TYR A 52 -1.88 4.08 10.08
N LYS A 53 -1.08 4.46 11.07
CA LYS A 53 -1.60 4.96 12.34
C LYS A 53 -2.34 6.28 12.17
N VAL A 54 -1.84 7.16 11.30
CA VAL A 54 -2.53 8.41 11.00
C VAL A 54 -3.86 8.15 10.30
N ILE A 55 -3.90 7.20 9.36
CA ILE A 55 -5.15 6.82 8.70
C ILE A 55 -6.16 6.30 9.73
N ALA A 56 -5.71 5.44 10.64
CA ALA A 56 -6.58 4.92 11.71
C ALA A 56 -7.11 6.06 12.60
N GLN A 57 -6.27 7.01 12.93
CA GLN A 57 -6.67 8.16 13.74
C GLN A 57 -7.72 9.01 13.02
N LEU A 58 -7.50 9.29 11.74
CA LEU A 58 -8.47 10.04 10.93
C LEU A 58 -9.82 9.31 10.88
N MET A 59 -9.78 8.00 10.73
CA MET A 59 -10.99 7.18 10.76
C MET A 59 -11.75 7.36 12.07
N HIS A 60 -11.06 7.31 13.20
CA HIS A 60 -11.68 7.49 14.51
C HIS A 60 -12.17 8.91 14.75
N GLU A 61 -11.59 9.89 14.09
CA GLU A 61 -12.04 11.28 14.16
C GLU A 61 -13.26 11.54 13.27
N GLY A 62 -13.73 10.52 12.55
CA GLY A 62 -14.92 10.61 11.72
C GLY A 62 -14.65 10.99 10.27
N ALA A 63 -13.39 11.05 9.84
CA ALA A 63 -13.08 11.32 8.44
C ALA A 63 -13.57 10.18 7.57
N SER A 64 -14.19 10.51 6.43
CA SER A 64 -14.63 9.50 5.48
C SER A 64 -13.46 9.02 4.62
N MET A 65 -13.60 7.86 4.03
CA MET A 65 -12.53 7.25 3.20
C MET A 65 -12.20 8.09 1.97
N ASP A 66 -13.14 8.93 1.51
CA ASP A 66 -12.94 9.80 0.36
C ASP A 66 -12.59 11.25 0.73
N SER A 67 -12.39 11.53 2.02
CA SER A 67 -12.02 12.87 2.47
C SER A 67 -10.64 13.26 1.95
N PRO A 68 -10.38 14.57 1.76
CA PRO A 68 -9.07 15.02 1.32
C PRO A 68 -7.93 14.57 2.24
N GLU A 69 -8.17 14.57 3.56
CA GLU A 69 -7.16 14.17 4.53
C GLU A 69 -6.77 12.70 4.41
N VAL A 70 -7.76 11.83 4.27
CA VAL A 70 -7.54 10.39 4.10
C VAL A 70 -6.89 10.11 2.75
N GLN A 71 -7.40 10.74 1.69
CA GLN A 71 -6.87 10.53 0.34
C GLN A 71 -5.42 11.01 0.21
N GLU A 72 -5.03 12.06 0.92
CA GLU A 72 -3.64 12.49 0.97
C GLU A 72 -2.75 11.41 1.60
N ARG A 73 -3.23 10.72 2.63
CA ARG A 73 -2.49 9.62 3.25
C ARG A 73 -2.38 8.41 2.33
N VAL A 74 -3.40 8.14 1.53
CA VAL A 74 -3.34 7.10 0.50
C VAL A 74 -2.32 7.48 -0.57
N ARG A 75 -2.27 8.74 -0.97
CA ARG A 75 -1.27 9.24 -1.92
C ARG A 75 0.16 9.02 -1.38
N ILE A 76 0.37 9.30 -0.11
CA ILE A 76 1.67 9.06 0.55
C ILE A 76 2.01 7.57 0.51
N TRP A 77 1.04 6.71 0.81
CA TRP A 77 1.22 5.26 0.71
C TRP A 77 1.60 4.85 -0.72
N HIS A 78 0.92 5.41 -1.72
CA HIS A 78 1.24 5.16 -3.13
C HIS A 78 2.70 5.52 -3.43
N GLU A 79 3.18 6.66 -2.97
CA GLU A 79 4.57 7.05 -3.14
C GLU A 79 5.52 6.07 -2.44
N GLN A 80 5.16 5.59 -1.25
CA GLN A 80 5.97 4.65 -0.50
C GLN A 80 6.13 3.31 -1.22
N LEU A 81 5.18 2.92 -2.07
CA LEU A 81 5.29 1.69 -2.85
C LEU A 81 6.50 1.69 -3.78
N TYR A 82 6.95 2.86 -4.21
CA TYR A 82 8.11 2.98 -5.10
C TYR A 82 9.41 2.50 -4.45
N TYR A 83 9.45 2.35 -3.14
CA TYR A 83 10.58 1.69 -2.49
C TYR A 83 10.67 0.20 -2.86
N PHE A 84 9.58 -0.39 -3.31
CA PHE A 84 9.49 -1.81 -3.63
C PHE A 84 9.42 -2.05 -5.13
N TYR A 85 8.61 -1.27 -5.83
CA TYR A 85 8.38 -1.41 -7.28
C TYR A 85 7.57 -0.21 -7.78
N GLU A 86 7.48 -0.10 -9.12
CA GLU A 86 6.62 0.91 -9.73
C GLU A 86 5.19 0.36 -9.83
N PRO A 87 4.24 0.87 -9.06
CA PRO A 87 2.90 0.31 -9.03
C PRO A 87 2.05 0.81 -10.21
N SER A 88 1.41 -0.13 -10.91
CA SER A 88 0.36 0.21 -11.87
C SER A 88 -0.95 0.45 -11.11
N ILE A 89 -1.93 1.04 -11.80
CA ILE A 89 -3.27 1.22 -11.21
C ILE A 89 -3.87 -0.13 -10.81
N GLU A 90 -3.69 -1.15 -11.65
CA GLU A 90 -4.16 -2.50 -11.36
C GLU A 90 -3.53 -3.07 -10.09
N ILE A 91 -2.23 -2.88 -9.90
CA ILE A 91 -1.54 -3.32 -8.69
C ILE A 91 -2.12 -2.61 -7.46
N ILE A 92 -2.35 -1.31 -7.55
CA ILE A 92 -2.93 -0.53 -6.44
C ILE A 92 -4.31 -1.08 -6.07
N GLU A 93 -5.17 -1.34 -7.05
CA GLU A 93 -6.48 -1.93 -6.81
C GLU A 93 -6.37 -3.29 -6.13
N ASN A 94 -5.47 -4.13 -6.63
CA ASN A 94 -5.26 -5.47 -6.08
C ASN A 94 -4.76 -5.42 -4.64
N LEU A 95 -3.87 -4.50 -4.32
CA LEU A 95 -3.37 -4.34 -2.96
C LEU A 95 -4.49 -3.97 -1.98
N GLY A 96 -5.35 -3.03 -2.37
CA GLY A 96 -6.50 -2.66 -1.54
C GLY A 96 -7.39 -3.86 -1.26
N ASN A 97 -7.66 -4.66 -2.26
CA ASN A 97 -8.44 -5.89 -2.13
C ASN A 97 -7.78 -6.91 -1.22
N MET A 98 -6.48 -7.10 -1.36
CA MET A 98 -5.70 -8.02 -0.54
C MET A 98 -5.74 -7.63 0.93
N TYR A 99 -5.60 -6.34 1.22
CA TYR A 99 -5.60 -5.84 2.60
C TYR A 99 -6.95 -6.07 3.29
N LYS A 100 -8.05 -6.03 2.55
CA LYS A 100 -9.38 -6.29 3.10
C LYS A 100 -9.67 -7.78 3.26
N ASN A 101 -9.28 -8.59 2.28
CA ASN A 101 -9.86 -9.92 2.10
C ASN A 101 -8.90 -11.07 2.38
N GLU A 102 -7.60 -10.84 2.37
CA GLU A 102 -6.64 -11.93 2.61
C GLU A 102 -6.14 -11.87 4.04
N SER A 103 -6.30 -12.98 4.74
CA SER A 103 -6.08 -13.04 6.19
C SER A 103 -4.69 -12.58 6.63
N GLU A 104 -3.66 -12.88 5.84
CA GLU A 104 -2.30 -12.50 6.19
C GLU A 104 -2.13 -10.98 6.27
N PHE A 105 -2.64 -10.29 5.25
CA PHE A 105 -2.57 -8.82 5.20
C PHE A 105 -3.57 -8.18 6.14
N ARG A 106 -4.80 -8.72 6.17
CA ARG A 106 -5.83 -8.22 7.06
C ARG A 106 -5.38 -8.25 8.53
N ASN A 107 -4.76 -9.34 8.94
CA ASN A 107 -4.27 -9.50 10.31
C ASN A 107 -3.21 -8.45 10.66
N TYR A 108 -2.35 -8.12 9.72
CA TYR A 108 -1.34 -7.08 9.93
C TYR A 108 -1.97 -5.74 10.27
N TYR A 109 -2.96 -5.31 9.49
CA TYR A 109 -3.64 -4.03 9.69
C TYR A 109 -4.57 -4.05 10.90
N GLU A 110 -5.19 -5.18 11.20
CA GLU A 110 -6.03 -5.32 12.38
C GLU A 110 -5.27 -5.13 13.68
N LYS A 111 -3.98 -5.44 13.70
CA LYS A 111 -3.14 -5.18 14.87
C LYS A 111 -2.95 -3.69 15.14
N ILE A 112 -3.02 -2.87 14.13
CA ILE A 112 -2.98 -1.42 14.27
C ILE A 112 -4.35 -0.93 14.76
N ASP A 113 -5.42 -1.37 14.09
CA ASP A 113 -6.79 -1.07 14.45
C ASP A 113 -7.73 -2.08 13.80
N PRO A 114 -8.68 -2.66 14.54
CA PRO A 114 -9.58 -3.70 14.01
C PRO A 114 -10.37 -3.29 12.76
N GLU A 115 -10.69 -2.01 12.62
CA GLU A 115 -11.49 -1.51 11.49
C GLU A 115 -10.62 -0.98 10.35
N LEU A 116 -9.30 -0.91 10.53
CA LEU A 116 -8.40 -0.33 9.54
C LEU A 116 -8.39 -1.09 8.21
N PRO A 117 -8.36 -2.43 8.17
CA PRO A 117 -8.29 -3.13 6.88
C PRO A 117 -9.41 -2.74 5.93
N ASP A 118 -10.64 -2.71 6.40
CA ASP A 118 -11.79 -2.34 5.57
C ASP A 118 -11.72 -0.88 5.16
N PHE A 119 -11.45 0.00 6.11
CA PHE A 119 -11.36 1.43 5.86
C PHE A 119 -10.25 1.77 4.87
N PHE A 120 -9.06 1.21 5.08
CA PHE A 120 -7.92 1.46 4.23
C PHE A 120 -8.13 0.86 2.84
N GLY A 121 -8.63 -0.36 2.76
CA GLY A 121 -8.94 -1.01 1.48
C GLY A 121 -9.95 -0.22 0.67
N ASP A 122 -11.00 0.28 1.31
CA ASP A 122 -12.00 1.12 0.65
C ASP A 122 -11.39 2.46 0.21
N SER A 123 -10.53 3.05 1.03
CA SER A 123 -9.84 4.29 0.70
C SER A 123 -8.93 4.13 -0.52
N ILE A 124 -8.25 2.99 -0.62
CA ILE A 124 -7.40 2.66 -1.76
C ILE A 124 -8.25 2.47 -3.03
N ALA A 125 -9.38 1.77 -2.91
CA ALA A 125 -10.28 1.55 -4.05
C ALA A 125 -10.76 2.88 -4.64
N TYR A 126 -11.15 3.80 -3.78
CA TYR A 126 -11.57 5.15 -4.21
C TYR A 126 -10.41 5.88 -4.91
N TYR A 127 -9.23 5.83 -4.31
CA TYR A 127 -8.03 6.46 -4.86
C TYR A 127 -7.70 5.91 -6.25
N ALA A 128 -7.73 4.58 -6.41
CA ALA A 128 -7.45 3.92 -7.68
C ALA A 128 -8.47 4.30 -8.76
N ASP A 129 -9.73 4.44 -8.38
CA ASP A 129 -10.80 4.88 -9.28
C ASP A 129 -10.53 6.26 -9.83
N ILE A 130 -10.09 7.19 -8.97
CA ILE A 130 -9.74 8.55 -9.38
C ILE A 130 -8.54 8.52 -10.33
N LEU A 131 -7.52 7.72 -10.05
CA LEU A 131 -6.35 7.57 -10.93
C LEU A 131 -6.75 7.04 -12.30
N ALA A 132 -7.61 6.01 -12.33
CA ALA A 132 -8.08 5.41 -13.58
C ALA A 132 -8.87 6.43 -14.40
N THR A 133 -9.73 7.20 -13.77
CA THR A 133 -10.52 8.24 -14.42
C THR A 133 -9.62 9.31 -15.04
N LYS A 134 -8.64 9.79 -14.28
CA LYS A 134 -7.69 10.78 -14.79
C LYS A 134 -6.87 10.27 -15.95
N TRP A 135 -6.46 8.99 -15.89
CA TRP A 135 -5.70 8.37 -16.97
C TRP A 135 -6.55 8.31 -18.25
N ILE A 136 -7.79 7.86 -18.13
CA ILE A 136 -8.73 7.79 -19.27
C ILE A 136 -8.92 9.17 -19.89
N GLU A 137 -9.17 10.19 -19.05
CA GLU A 137 -9.34 11.57 -19.51
C GLU A 137 -8.11 12.07 -20.26
N SER A 138 -6.89 11.75 -19.80
CA SER A 138 -5.68 12.15 -20.46
C SER A 138 -5.54 11.50 -21.84
N GLN A 139 -5.95 10.23 -21.99
CA GLN A 139 -5.95 9.53 -23.26
C GLN A 139 -6.94 10.16 -24.25
N VAL A 140 -8.13 10.51 -23.79
CA VAL A 140 -9.15 11.16 -24.61
C VAL A 140 -8.63 12.52 -25.11
N LEU A 141 -7.98 13.29 -24.26
CA LEU A 141 -7.41 14.58 -24.64
C LEU A 141 -6.34 14.43 -25.72
N GLN A 142 -5.49 13.38 -25.61
CA GLN A 142 -4.48 13.10 -26.64
C GLN A 142 -5.11 12.77 -27.99
N LEU A 143 -6.24 12.06 -27.99
CA LEU A 143 -6.93 11.70 -29.22
C LEU A 143 -7.52 12.91 -29.94
N LYS A 144 -7.78 14.00 -29.23
CA LYS A 144 -8.33 15.23 -29.81
C LYS A 144 -7.27 16.12 -30.45
N GLU A 145 -6.02 15.88 -30.17
CA GLU A 145 -4.89 16.59 -30.76
C GLU A 145 -4.47 15.92 -32.07
#